data_3bee9fc887193aaddc81dee3f376daac
#
_entry.id   3bee9fc887193aaddc81dee3f376daac
#
_cell.length_a   1.000
_cell.length_b   1.000
_cell.length_c   1.000
_cell.angle_alpha   90.00
_cell.angle_beta   90.00
_cell.angle_gamma   90.00
#
_symmetry.space_group_name_H-M   'P 1'
#
loop_
_entity.id
_entity.type
_entity.pdbx_description
1 polymer ?
#
loop_
_entity_poly.entity_id
_entity_poly.type
_entity_poly.pdbx_seq_one_letter_code
_entity_poly.pdbx_strand_id
1 'polypeptide(L)'
;MINSTGLFTQEPREKVIGDLLDRSRRRFDALSDNALVELLEDAVYTEKKRLERDSPEPDESERVHALTDALVHGKRSDWSMHGLELVRGWCEEIHGRFSTRAYRAATRALPSALTAILTARPSKLPSWGGLESRIQIRGNTEQLVSLAKEATLVLVPTHVSNMDSPLIGYALYQAGLPPFVYGAGLNLFKNPVMGWWMSRLGAYTVDRRKRAKLYKEVLKDYSVRCLTTRHHSLFFPGGTRARSGAIETRIKKGLLGTGIAAWQEMLRENRQDSEVYFIPLTLSYQLVLEANTLIEDYLSEAGKQRYIISDDEFAQPRRLYQFANRMLDLDASIVCHFGDPIDCLGRPVSFDPDERAKQSIRRRRYVTDAEGHVEIDPQRDRVYTNRLADAITEAYPRYAHAMVTHIAAFAAWQALGELAGTTDSFRLIRLPLGKRTLPLPAYLNTLRAVLNTVKERIAEGQGFADIPSSAEGVLDAAIDRFARYHRSHALERSGSMVVIQDPRLCLYYRNRLAHIKVGVL
;
A
#
# COMPACT_ATOMS: atom_id res chain seq x y z
N MET A 1 -18.10 -9.75 -19.18
CA MET A 1 -17.26 -9.47 -20.37
C MET A 1 -16.65 -8.09 -20.12
N ILE A 2 -15.37 -8.05 -19.71
CA ILE A 2 -14.64 -6.78 -19.59
C ILE A 2 -14.47 -6.28 -21.01
N ASN A 3 -15.16 -5.21 -21.34
CA ASN A 3 -14.96 -4.52 -22.62
C ASN A 3 -13.52 -4.03 -22.64
N SER A 4 -12.76 -4.60 -23.56
CA SER A 4 -11.36 -4.33 -23.83
C SER A 4 -11.12 -2.95 -24.47
N THR A 5 -11.99 -2.01 -24.25
CA THR A 5 -11.87 -0.66 -24.81
C THR A 5 -10.98 0.18 -23.93
N GLY A 6 -9.70 0.23 -24.27
CA GLY A 6 -8.89 1.42 -24.06
C GLY A 6 -8.07 1.53 -22.77
N LEU A 7 -8.17 0.65 -21.78
CA LEU A 7 -7.58 0.90 -20.44
C LEU A 7 -6.13 0.44 -20.26
N PHE A 8 -5.63 -0.39 -21.16
CA PHE A 8 -4.21 -0.70 -21.33
C PHE A 8 -3.95 -0.83 -22.84
N THR A 9 -3.89 0.29 -23.54
CA THR A 9 -3.23 0.28 -24.85
C THR A 9 -1.77 -0.07 -24.60
N GLN A 10 -1.34 -1.22 -25.10
CA GLN A 10 0.07 -1.59 -25.15
C GLN A 10 0.78 -0.56 -26.05
N GLU A 11 1.22 0.53 -25.45
CA GLU A 11 2.10 1.43 -26.17
C GLU A 11 3.44 0.74 -26.36
N PRO A 12 4.10 0.91 -27.50
CA PRO A 12 5.44 0.39 -27.71
C PRO A 12 6.38 0.89 -26.61
N ARG A 13 7.18 -0.01 -26.04
CA ARG A 13 8.14 0.31 -24.95
C ARG A 13 9.01 1.50 -25.30
N GLU A 14 9.49 1.56 -26.54
CA GLU A 14 10.35 2.65 -27.03
C GLU A 14 9.64 4.02 -27.00
N LYS A 15 8.35 4.05 -27.26
CA LYS A 15 7.56 5.29 -27.13
C LYS A 15 7.53 5.77 -25.68
N VAL A 16 7.27 4.87 -24.74
CA VAL A 16 7.24 5.20 -23.30
C VAL A 16 8.59 5.73 -22.84
N ILE A 17 9.69 5.05 -23.22
CA ILE A 17 11.04 5.46 -22.88
C ILE A 17 11.37 6.81 -23.55
N GLY A 18 11.00 7.00 -24.82
CA GLY A 18 11.17 8.25 -25.54
C GLY A 18 10.50 9.45 -24.82
N ASP A 19 9.24 9.29 -24.43
CA ASP A 19 8.49 10.33 -23.69
C ASP A 19 9.17 10.72 -22.37
N LEU A 20 9.74 9.73 -21.65
CA LEU A 20 10.46 9.96 -20.38
C LEU A 20 11.82 10.64 -20.61
N LEU A 21 12.53 10.27 -21.68
CA LEU A 21 13.78 10.92 -22.08
C LEU A 21 13.53 12.37 -22.48
N ASP A 22 12.45 12.66 -23.20
CA ASP A 22 12.08 14.01 -23.58
C ASP A 22 11.71 14.88 -22.37
N ARG A 23 11.08 14.30 -21.35
CA ARG A 23 10.86 14.99 -20.06
C ARG A 23 12.19 15.31 -19.36
N SER A 24 13.10 14.35 -19.32
CA SER A 24 14.42 14.55 -18.72
C SER A 24 15.25 15.56 -19.51
N ARG A 25 15.20 15.53 -20.85
CA ARG A 25 15.88 16.51 -21.71
C ARG A 25 15.37 17.93 -21.43
N ARG A 26 14.04 18.15 -21.44
CA ARG A 26 13.45 19.46 -21.09
C ARG A 26 13.88 19.93 -19.70
N ARG A 27 13.99 19.00 -18.72
CA ARG A 27 14.50 19.33 -17.38
C ARG A 27 15.96 19.77 -17.42
N PHE A 28 16.83 19.08 -18.16
CA PHE A 28 18.23 19.44 -18.30
C PHE A 28 18.39 20.79 -19.00
N ASP A 29 17.62 21.04 -20.06
CA ASP A 29 17.66 22.30 -20.81
C ASP A 29 17.21 23.51 -19.97
N ALA A 30 16.29 23.30 -19.03
CA ALA A 30 15.78 24.35 -18.13
C ALA A 30 16.75 24.69 -16.98
N LEU A 31 17.78 23.86 -16.71
CA LEU A 31 18.75 24.09 -15.65
C LEU A 31 19.92 24.93 -16.14
N SER A 32 20.50 25.76 -15.27
CA SER A 32 21.83 26.32 -15.49
C SER A 32 22.90 25.24 -15.49
N ASP A 33 24.10 25.52 -16.05
CA ASP A 33 25.21 24.58 -16.11
C ASP A 33 25.55 24.03 -14.71
N ASN A 34 25.69 24.92 -13.73
CA ASN A 34 26.01 24.53 -12.36
C ASN A 34 24.93 23.62 -11.74
N ALA A 35 23.65 23.94 -11.96
CA ALA A 35 22.55 23.15 -11.43
C ALA A 35 22.44 21.78 -12.11
N LEU A 36 22.75 21.70 -13.41
CA LEU A 36 22.81 20.43 -14.14
C LEU A 36 23.96 19.56 -13.64
N VAL A 37 25.16 20.13 -13.48
CA VAL A 37 26.34 19.43 -12.95
C VAL A 37 26.02 18.90 -11.55
N GLU A 38 25.50 19.72 -10.63
CA GLU A 38 25.12 19.29 -9.27
C GLU A 38 24.14 18.11 -9.28
N LEU A 39 23.12 18.15 -10.17
CA LEU A 39 22.13 17.08 -10.31
C LEU A 39 22.77 15.76 -10.80
N LEU A 40 23.69 15.85 -11.78
CA LEU A 40 24.36 14.69 -12.35
C LEU A 40 25.45 14.14 -11.42
N GLU A 41 26.16 14.99 -10.68
CA GLU A 41 27.11 14.57 -9.64
C GLU A 41 26.39 13.82 -8.50
N ASP A 42 25.20 14.28 -8.03
CA ASP A 42 24.37 13.53 -7.07
C ASP A 42 24.02 12.14 -7.62
N ALA A 43 23.71 12.05 -8.92
CA ALA A 43 23.40 10.76 -9.55
C ALA A 43 24.64 9.85 -9.60
N VAL A 44 25.78 10.35 -10.06
CA VAL A 44 27.05 9.59 -10.09
C VAL A 44 27.47 9.14 -8.71
N TYR A 45 27.48 10.05 -7.72
CA TYR A 45 27.89 9.73 -6.36
C TYR A 45 27.01 8.62 -5.73
N THR A 46 25.70 8.77 -5.86
CA THR A 46 24.76 7.80 -5.26
C THR A 46 24.80 6.44 -5.96
N GLU A 47 24.98 6.42 -7.30
CA GLU A 47 25.09 5.17 -8.05
C GLU A 47 26.45 4.48 -7.82
N LYS A 48 27.57 5.18 -7.80
CA LYS A 48 28.89 4.59 -7.44
C LYS A 48 28.82 3.89 -6.09
N LYS A 49 28.28 4.59 -5.07
CA LYS A 49 28.13 4.03 -3.73
C LYS A 49 27.18 2.82 -3.66
N ARG A 50 26.21 2.73 -4.58
CA ARG A 50 25.33 1.56 -4.72
C ARG A 50 26.08 0.41 -5.38
N LEU A 51 26.76 0.68 -6.48
CA LEU A 51 27.51 -0.31 -7.28
C LEU A 51 28.64 -0.99 -6.48
N GLU A 52 29.28 -0.27 -5.55
CA GLU A 52 30.27 -0.84 -4.62
C GLU A 52 29.69 -1.92 -3.67
N ARG A 53 28.39 -1.87 -3.40
CA ARG A 53 27.72 -2.78 -2.43
C ARG A 53 26.98 -3.93 -3.09
N ASP A 54 26.58 -3.72 -4.33
CA ASP A 54 25.80 -4.66 -5.12
C ASP A 54 26.67 -5.23 -6.24
N SER A 55 26.35 -6.42 -6.74
CA SER A 55 26.97 -6.94 -7.97
C SER A 55 26.25 -6.30 -9.16
N PRO A 56 26.83 -5.27 -9.79
CA PRO A 56 26.18 -4.55 -10.88
C PRO A 56 26.19 -5.37 -12.18
N GLU A 57 25.22 -5.10 -13.05
CA GLU A 57 25.34 -5.50 -14.44
C GLU A 57 26.41 -4.64 -15.12
N PRO A 58 27.22 -5.21 -16.06
CA PRO A 58 28.30 -4.48 -16.73
C PRO A 58 27.87 -3.13 -17.31
N ASP A 59 26.73 -3.08 -17.97
CA ASP A 59 26.17 -1.89 -18.60
C ASP A 59 25.85 -0.76 -17.61
N GLU A 60 25.46 -1.08 -16.36
CA GLU A 60 25.18 -0.05 -15.33
C GLU A 60 26.47 0.66 -14.94
N SER A 61 27.55 -0.10 -14.73
CA SER A 61 28.85 0.46 -14.37
C SER A 61 29.41 1.33 -15.51
N GLU A 62 29.28 0.89 -16.74
CA GLU A 62 29.76 1.62 -17.92
C GLU A 62 29.08 2.98 -18.07
N ARG A 63 27.73 3.04 -17.93
CA ARG A 63 26.98 4.31 -17.99
C ARG A 63 27.42 5.30 -16.89
N VAL A 64 27.67 4.81 -15.67
CA VAL A 64 28.12 5.66 -14.56
C VAL A 64 29.55 6.15 -14.79
N HIS A 65 30.43 5.33 -15.33
CA HIS A 65 31.81 5.73 -15.69
C HIS A 65 31.81 6.78 -16.81
N ALA A 66 31.07 6.54 -17.90
CA ALA A 66 30.96 7.49 -19.01
C ALA A 66 30.45 8.86 -18.57
N LEU A 67 29.40 8.89 -17.71
CA LEU A 67 28.92 10.16 -17.15
C LEU A 67 29.98 10.82 -16.24
N THR A 68 30.75 10.04 -15.48
CA THR A 68 31.80 10.58 -14.62
C THR A 68 32.88 11.28 -15.48
N ASP A 69 33.35 10.62 -16.55
CA ASP A 69 34.35 11.18 -17.44
C ASP A 69 33.84 12.42 -18.17
N ALA A 70 32.58 12.40 -18.59
CA ALA A 70 31.96 13.57 -19.21
C ALA A 70 31.90 14.76 -18.24
N LEU A 71 31.59 14.56 -16.96
CA LEU A 71 31.56 15.64 -15.95
C LEU A 71 32.91 16.24 -15.67
N VAL A 72 34.00 15.45 -15.79
CA VAL A 72 35.39 15.91 -15.56
C VAL A 72 35.98 16.61 -16.78
N HIS A 73 35.76 16.06 -17.97
CA HIS A 73 36.46 16.46 -19.18
C HIS A 73 35.60 17.02 -20.29
N GLY A 74 34.28 16.84 -20.18
CA GLY A 74 33.32 17.21 -21.21
C GLY A 74 32.70 18.59 -21.03
N LYS A 75 31.83 18.93 -21.96
CA LYS A 75 31.02 20.14 -21.97
C LYS A 75 29.54 19.80 -21.77
N ARG A 76 28.67 20.80 -21.67
CA ARG A 76 27.24 20.65 -21.44
C ARG A 76 26.55 19.61 -22.33
N SER A 77 26.92 19.55 -23.62
CA SER A 77 26.37 18.53 -24.54
C SER A 77 26.70 17.10 -24.11
N ASP A 78 27.90 16.89 -23.62
CA ASP A 78 28.39 15.57 -23.20
C ASP A 78 27.75 15.17 -21.86
N TRP A 79 27.61 16.10 -20.92
CA TRP A 79 26.88 15.91 -19.66
C TRP A 79 25.43 15.50 -19.93
N SER A 80 24.75 16.22 -20.82
CA SER A 80 23.35 15.94 -21.16
C SER A 80 23.21 14.59 -21.87
N MET A 81 24.11 14.27 -22.80
CA MET A 81 24.09 13.00 -23.52
C MET A 81 24.25 11.81 -22.57
N HIS A 82 25.33 11.77 -21.79
CA HIS A 82 25.57 10.65 -20.87
C HIS A 82 24.59 10.63 -19.69
N GLY A 83 24.09 11.80 -19.23
CA GLY A 83 23.00 11.89 -18.28
C GLY A 83 21.71 11.26 -18.80
N LEU A 84 21.37 11.47 -20.08
CA LEU A 84 20.21 10.83 -20.72
C LEU A 84 20.41 9.33 -20.95
N GLU A 85 21.63 8.87 -21.22
CA GLU A 85 21.95 7.43 -21.30
C GLU A 85 21.73 6.73 -19.94
N LEU A 86 22.14 7.37 -18.85
CA LEU A 86 21.86 6.87 -17.49
C LEU A 86 20.35 6.82 -17.22
N VAL A 87 19.61 7.88 -17.58
CA VAL A 87 18.15 7.94 -17.47
C VAL A 87 17.50 6.85 -18.32
N ARG A 88 17.97 6.59 -19.53
CA ARG A 88 17.47 5.51 -20.41
C ARG A 88 17.54 4.16 -19.69
N GLY A 89 18.68 3.84 -19.09
CA GLY A 89 18.85 2.60 -18.33
C GLY A 89 17.83 2.49 -17.19
N TRP A 90 17.58 3.57 -16.46
CA TRP A 90 16.56 3.59 -15.41
C TRP A 90 15.13 3.44 -15.97
N CYS A 91 14.82 4.08 -17.09
CA CYS A 91 13.51 3.92 -17.74
C CYS A 91 13.27 2.48 -18.19
N GLU A 92 14.30 1.81 -18.71
CA GLU A 92 14.25 0.41 -19.13
C GLU A 92 14.02 -0.56 -17.97
N GLU A 93 14.56 -0.23 -16.80
CA GLU A 93 14.36 -0.98 -15.56
C GLU A 93 12.96 -0.73 -14.96
N ILE A 94 12.54 0.54 -14.90
CA ILE A 94 11.26 0.93 -14.31
C ILE A 94 10.09 0.37 -15.12
N HIS A 95 10.16 0.41 -16.44
CA HIS A 95 9.03 0.10 -17.31
C HIS A 95 8.55 -1.34 -17.16
N GLY A 96 7.27 -1.48 -16.73
CA GLY A 96 6.57 -2.76 -16.69
C GLY A 96 6.30 -3.30 -18.11
N ARG A 97 6.16 -4.63 -18.21
CA ARG A 97 5.87 -5.35 -19.47
C ARG A 97 4.44 -5.86 -19.49
N PHE A 98 3.46 -5.01 -19.18
CA PHE A 98 2.05 -5.42 -19.11
C PHE A 98 1.62 -6.21 -20.35
N SER A 99 0.89 -7.28 -20.15
CA SER A 99 0.35 -8.12 -21.23
C SER A 99 -1.11 -8.44 -20.96
N THR A 100 -2.00 -7.96 -21.83
CA THR A 100 -3.44 -8.26 -21.77
C THR A 100 -3.72 -9.77 -21.80
N ARG A 101 -2.91 -10.54 -22.53
CA ARG A 101 -3.03 -12.02 -22.57
C ARG A 101 -2.67 -12.65 -21.23
N ALA A 102 -1.54 -12.21 -20.64
CA ALA A 102 -1.11 -12.67 -19.32
C ALA A 102 -2.11 -12.26 -18.23
N TYR A 103 -2.62 -11.02 -18.28
CA TYR A 103 -3.64 -10.55 -17.36
C TYR A 103 -4.93 -11.38 -17.44
N ARG A 104 -5.45 -11.65 -18.66
CA ARG A 104 -6.63 -12.52 -18.85
C ARG A 104 -6.39 -13.95 -18.36
N ALA A 105 -5.20 -14.49 -18.57
CA ALA A 105 -4.84 -15.80 -18.05
C ALA A 105 -4.77 -15.79 -16.52
N ALA A 106 -4.14 -14.77 -15.93
CA ALA A 106 -4.03 -14.61 -14.49
C ALA A 106 -5.40 -14.43 -13.82
N THR A 107 -6.27 -13.57 -14.35
CA THR A 107 -7.61 -13.36 -13.79
C THR A 107 -8.50 -14.60 -13.88
N ARG A 108 -8.30 -15.47 -14.87
CA ARG A 108 -8.97 -16.77 -14.94
C ARG A 108 -8.37 -17.80 -13.99
N ALA A 109 -7.05 -17.80 -13.84
CA ALA A 109 -6.32 -18.74 -13.00
C ALA A 109 -6.25 -18.29 -11.54
N LEU A 110 -6.26 -16.97 -11.25
CA LEU A 110 -6.08 -16.43 -9.91
C LEU A 110 -7.12 -16.93 -8.90
N PRO A 111 -8.42 -16.97 -9.19
CA PRO A 111 -9.39 -17.54 -8.29
C PRO A 111 -9.13 -19.02 -8.02
N SER A 112 -8.81 -19.79 -9.06
CA SER A 112 -8.48 -21.22 -8.93
C SER A 112 -7.14 -21.43 -8.23
N ALA A 113 -6.14 -20.58 -8.48
CA ALA A 113 -4.84 -20.61 -7.81
C ALA A 113 -4.94 -20.16 -6.36
N LEU A 114 -5.66 -19.08 -6.08
CA LEU A 114 -6.00 -18.68 -4.71
C LEU A 114 -6.81 -19.78 -4.02
N THR A 115 -7.78 -20.36 -4.69
CA THR A 115 -8.54 -21.48 -4.14
C THR A 115 -7.66 -22.71 -3.94
N ALA A 116 -6.79 -23.07 -4.88
CA ALA A 116 -5.87 -24.22 -4.74
C ALA A 116 -4.79 -23.96 -3.68
N ILE A 117 -4.22 -22.77 -3.63
CA ILE A 117 -3.33 -22.35 -2.54
C ILE A 117 -4.09 -22.35 -1.21
N LEU A 118 -5.34 -22.03 -1.26
CA LEU A 118 -6.21 -21.82 -0.14
C LEU A 118 -7.04 -23.08 0.25
N THR A 119 -7.24 -24.09 -0.55
CA THR A 119 -8.12 -25.24 -0.25
C THR A 119 -7.46 -26.59 -0.25
N ALA A 120 -6.16 -26.70 -0.36
CA ALA A 120 -5.35 -27.94 -0.43
C ALA A 120 -5.91 -29.24 0.24
N ARG A 121 -7.18 -29.49 0.09
CA ARG A 121 -7.80 -30.82 0.26
C ARG A 121 -7.99 -31.42 -1.13
N PRO A 122 -7.25 -32.50 -1.44
CA PRO A 122 -7.31 -33.13 -2.78
C PRO A 122 -8.68 -33.76 -3.15
N SER A 123 -9.65 -33.73 -2.26
CA SER A 123 -10.87 -34.51 -2.40
C SER A 123 -12.16 -33.74 -2.75
N LYS A 124 -12.12 -32.41 -2.87
CA LYS A 124 -13.29 -31.65 -3.32
C LYS A 124 -12.85 -30.53 -4.27
N LEU A 125 -13.43 -30.53 -5.48
CA LEU A 125 -13.34 -29.40 -6.41
C LEU A 125 -13.73 -28.11 -5.67
N PRO A 126 -12.90 -27.05 -5.76
CA PRO A 126 -13.19 -25.81 -5.06
C PRO A 126 -14.48 -25.20 -5.60
N SER A 127 -15.49 -25.08 -4.77
CA SER A 127 -16.65 -24.26 -5.11
C SER A 127 -16.24 -22.78 -5.03
N TRP A 128 -16.53 -22.01 -6.05
CA TRP A 128 -16.26 -20.57 -6.14
C TRP A 128 -16.84 -19.79 -4.95
N GLY A 129 -17.89 -20.28 -4.27
CA GLY A 129 -18.48 -19.69 -3.09
C GLY A 129 -17.61 -19.68 -1.82
N GLY A 130 -16.47 -20.37 -1.83
CA GLY A 130 -15.60 -20.45 -0.64
C GLY A 130 -14.70 -19.24 -0.41
N LEU A 131 -14.32 -18.48 -1.45
CA LEU A 131 -13.47 -17.28 -1.31
C LEU A 131 -14.28 -16.02 -0.98
N GLU A 132 -15.46 -15.89 -1.55
CA GLU A 132 -16.33 -14.72 -1.37
C GLU A 132 -16.80 -14.57 0.09
N SER A 133 -17.05 -15.69 0.77
CA SER A 133 -17.39 -15.66 2.20
C SER A 133 -16.22 -15.26 3.10
N ARG A 134 -14.98 -15.36 2.61
CA ARG A 134 -13.73 -15.18 3.36
C ARG A 134 -13.02 -13.86 3.07
N ILE A 135 -13.11 -13.41 1.84
CA ILE A 135 -12.58 -12.11 1.40
C ILE A 135 -13.78 -11.23 1.07
N GLN A 136 -14.15 -10.39 2.00
CA GLN A 136 -15.26 -9.46 1.83
C GLN A 136 -14.77 -8.19 1.14
N ILE A 137 -15.50 -7.78 0.10
CA ILE A 137 -15.27 -6.51 -0.60
C ILE A 137 -16.39 -5.57 -0.19
N ARG A 138 -16.02 -4.40 0.29
CA ARG A 138 -16.92 -3.36 0.78
C ARG A 138 -16.66 -2.03 0.06
N GLY A 139 -17.62 -1.11 0.14
CA GLY A 139 -17.59 0.21 -0.49
C GLY A 139 -18.47 0.29 -1.74
N ASN A 140 -18.52 1.45 -2.35
CA ASN A 140 -19.37 1.76 -3.50
C ASN A 140 -18.73 1.31 -4.83
N THR A 141 -18.43 0.00 -4.96
CA THR A 141 -17.64 -0.54 -6.09
C THR A 141 -18.29 -0.30 -7.45
N GLU A 142 -19.61 -0.38 -7.57
CA GLU A 142 -20.33 -0.11 -8.82
C GLU A 142 -20.14 1.35 -9.30
N GLN A 143 -20.21 2.29 -8.35
CA GLN A 143 -19.97 3.70 -8.63
C GLN A 143 -18.50 3.97 -8.98
N LEU A 144 -17.56 3.27 -8.34
CA LEU A 144 -16.14 3.33 -8.70
C LEU A 144 -15.88 2.79 -10.11
N VAL A 145 -16.57 1.71 -10.53
CA VAL A 145 -16.49 1.20 -11.91
C VAL A 145 -16.99 2.23 -12.92
N SER A 146 -18.08 2.93 -12.59
CA SER A 146 -18.57 4.02 -13.43
C SER A 146 -17.56 5.16 -13.50
N LEU A 147 -17.02 5.57 -12.35
CA LEU A 147 -16.02 6.64 -12.25
C LEU A 147 -14.73 6.31 -13.02
N ALA A 148 -14.30 5.05 -13.03
CA ALA A 148 -13.12 4.60 -13.78
C ALA A 148 -13.23 4.79 -15.29
N LYS A 149 -14.44 4.89 -15.84
CA LYS A 149 -14.67 5.18 -17.26
C LYS A 149 -14.42 6.65 -17.59
N GLU A 150 -14.59 7.54 -16.63
CA GLU A 150 -14.55 9.00 -16.81
C GLU A 150 -13.24 9.62 -16.29
N ALA A 151 -12.65 9.04 -15.26
CA ALA A 151 -11.48 9.56 -14.56
C ALA A 151 -10.36 8.54 -14.43
N THR A 152 -9.13 8.99 -14.21
CA THR A 152 -8.02 8.13 -13.82
C THR A 152 -8.05 7.93 -12.30
N LEU A 153 -8.10 6.68 -11.86
CA LEU A 153 -8.14 6.32 -10.43
C LEU A 153 -6.74 5.98 -9.92
N VAL A 154 -6.43 6.47 -8.72
CA VAL A 154 -5.22 6.15 -7.97
C VAL A 154 -5.62 5.47 -6.67
N LEU A 155 -5.40 4.16 -6.59
CA LEU A 155 -5.70 3.40 -5.39
C LEU A 155 -4.55 3.56 -4.38
N VAL A 156 -4.90 3.95 -3.16
CA VAL A 156 -3.95 4.20 -2.07
C VAL A 156 -4.30 3.31 -0.87
N PRO A 157 -3.82 2.05 -0.85
CA PRO A 157 -4.13 1.10 0.20
C PRO A 157 -3.26 1.29 1.45
N THR A 158 -3.80 0.88 2.62
CA THR A 158 -2.98 0.55 3.79
C THR A 158 -2.11 -0.66 3.49
N HIS A 159 -0.91 -0.73 4.06
CA HIS A 159 0.02 -1.84 3.80
C HIS A 159 0.23 -2.69 5.06
N VAL A 160 -0.39 -3.85 5.10
CA VAL A 160 -0.46 -4.73 6.28
C VAL A 160 0.40 -5.98 6.10
N SER A 161 0.31 -6.64 4.93
CA SER A 161 0.91 -7.93 4.64
C SER A 161 1.49 -7.98 3.22
N ASN A 162 2.40 -8.91 2.95
CA ASN A 162 2.81 -9.24 1.59
C ASN A 162 1.66 -9.82 0.75
N MET A 163 0.59 -10.30 1.40
CA MET A 163 -0.63 -10.74 0.74
C MET A 163 -1.49 -9.60 0.16
N ASP A 164 -1.20 -8.34 0.52
CA ASP A 164 -2.02 -7.20 0.10
C ASP A 164 -2.11 -7.08 -1.43
N SER A 165 -1.00 -7.22 -2.15
CA SER A 165 -0.98 -7.08 -3.61
C SER A 165 -1.86 -8.12 -4.33
N PRO A 166 -1.73 -9.44 -4.10
CA PRO A 166 -2.63 -10.42 -4.71
C PRO A 166 -4.09 -10.27 -4.26
N LEU A 167 -4.35 -9.88 -3.02
CA LEU A 167 -5.71 -9.65 -2.52
C LEU A 167 -6.36 -8.42 -3.15
N ILE A 168 -5.61 -7.33 -3.33
CA ILE A 168 -6.11 -6.15 -4.04
C ILE A 168 -6.39 -6.50 -5.51
N GLY A 169 -5.51 -7.28 -6.15
CA GLY A 169 -5.76 -7.77 -7.52
C GLY A 169 -7.06 -8.58 -7.63
N TYR A 170 -7.32 -9.46 -6.66
CA TYR A 170 -8.59 -10.19 -6.56
C TYR A 170 -9.77 -9.25 -6.30
N ALA A 171 -9.63 -8.29 -5.36
CA ALA A 171 -10.70 -7.33 -5.04
C ALA A 171 -11.06 -6.43 -6.23
N LEU A 172 -10.08 -5.96 -6.99
CA LEU A 172 -10.30 -5.20 -8.23
C LEU A 172 -11.07 -6.02 -9.27
N TYR A 173 -10.67 -7.28 -9.45
CA TYR A 173 -11.34 -8.19 -10.38
C TYR A 173 -12.79 -8.46 -9.97
N GLN A 174 -13.06 -8.77 -8.71
CA GLN A 174 -14.42 -9.02 -8.21
C GLN A 174 -15.30 -7.77 -8.22
N ALA A 175 -14.72 -6.60 -7.96
CA ALA A 175 -15.41 -5.32 -8.06
C ALA A 175 -15.70 -4.90 -9.50
N GLY A 176 -15.20 -5.62 -10.50
CA GLY A 176 -15.33 -5.26 -11.92
C GLY A 176 -14.49 -4.04 -12.32
N LEU A 177 -13.53 -3.65 -11.51
CA LEU A 177 -12.59 -2.56 -11.80
C LEU A 177 -11.53 -3.02 -12.81
N PRO A 178 -11.02 -2.10 -13.65
CA PRO A 178 -9.93 -2.41 -14.57
C PRO A 178 -8.64 -2.74 -13.80
N PRO A 179 -7.62 -3.32 -14.48
CA PRO A 179 -6.31 -3.51 -13.87
C PRO A 179 -5.64 -2.18 -13.56
N PHE A 180 -4.85 -2.16 -12.49
CA PHE A 180 -4.08 -0.99 -12.06
C PHE A 180 -2.58 -1.27 -12.26
N VAL A 181 -1.82 -0.27 -12.72
CA VAL A 181 -0.35 -0.34 -12.69
C VAL A 181 0.13 -0.09 -11.25
N TYR A 182 1.16 -0.81 -10.83
CA TYR A 182 1.65 -0.67 -9.45
C TYR A 182 3.17 -0.81 -9.34
N GLY A 183 3.76 -0.01 -8.45
CA GLY A 183 5.17 -0.08 -8.15
C GLY A 183 5.51 -1.28 -7.27
N ALA A 184 6.38 -2.16 -7.73
CA ALA A 184 6.85 -3.31 -7.00
C ALA A 184 8.37 -3.21 -6.72
N GLY A 185 8.76 -3.55 -5.49
CA GLY A 185 10.18 -3.54 -5.10
C GLY A 185 10.98 -4.59 -5.87
N LEU A 186 12.22 -4.27 -6.21
CA LEU A 186 13.11 -5.13 -6.98
C LEU A 186 13.25 -6.56 -6.39
N ASN A 187 13.16 -6.71 -5.06
CA ASN A 187 13.24 -8.00 -4.40
C ASN A 187 12.20 -9.02 -4.89
N LEU A 188 11.02 -8.56 -5.29
CA LEU A 188 9.95 -9.41 -5.82
C LEU A 188 10.25 -9.93 -7.23
N PHE A 189 11.13 -9.25 -7.97
CA PHE A 189 11.57 -9.65 -9.30
C PHE A 189 12.76 -10.61 -9.28
N LYS A 190 13.42 -10.82 -8.13
CA LYS A 190 14.53 -11.78 -8.00
C LYS A 190 14.13 -13.23 -8.26
N ASN A 191 12.88 -13.59 -7.98
CA ASN A 191 12.34 -14.87 -8.41
C ASN A 191 11.90 -14.77 -9.87
N PRO A 192 12.54 -15.52 -10.81
CA PRO A 192 12.27 -15.36 -12.26
C PRO A 192 10.80 -15.60 -12.64
N VAL A 193 10.13 -16.55 -11.99
CA VAL A 193 8.73 -16.87 -12.25
C VAL A 193 7.82 -15.74 -11.76
N MET A 194 8.01 -15.29 -10.51
CA MET A 194 7.24 -14.18 -9.94
C MET A 194 7.48 -12.89 -10.70
N GLY A 195 8.75 -12.57 -11.01
CA GLY A 195 9.12 -11.38 -11.78
C GLY A 195 8.48 -11.39 -13.18
N TRP A 196 8.47 -12.55 -13.85
CA TRP A 196 7.83 -12.72 -15.14
C TRP A 196 6.32 -12.45 -15.09
N TRP A 197 5.62 -12.98 -14.08
CA TRP A 197 4.19 -12.75 -13.90
C TRP A 197 3.90 -11.30 -13.51
N MET A 198 4.58 -10.79 -12.48
CA MET A 198 4.31 -9.45 -11.94
C MET A 198 4.50 -8.36 -13.00
N SER A 199 5.60 -8.42 -13.77
CA SER A 199 5.85 -7.45 -14.84
C SER A 199 4.74 -7.43 -15.90
N ARG A 200 4.11 -8.58 -16.16
CA ARG A 200 3.01 -8.71 -17.14
C ARG A 200 1.63 -8.40 -16.57
N LEU A 201 1.52 -8.29 -15.26
CA LEU A 201 0.27 -7.93 -14.55
C LEU A 201 0.17 -6.45 -14.19
N GLY A 202 1.09 -5.61 -14.69
CA GLY A 202 1.06 -4.16 -14.48
C GLY A 202 2.07 -3.66 -13.43
N ALA A 203 2.93 -4.54 -12.90
CA ALA A 203 3.98 -4.09 -12.00
C ALA A 203 5.09 -3.36 -12.79
N TYR A 204 5.48 -2.18 -12.29
CA TYR A 204 6.71 -1.52 -12.66
C TYR A 204 7.73 -1.61 -11.53
N THR A 205 9.01 -1.59 -11.88
CA THR A 205 10.08 -1.81 -10.90
C THR A 205 10.41 -0.54 -10.14
N VAL A 206 10.51 -0.64 -8.81
CA VAL A 206 11.00 0.44 -7.94
C VAL A 206 12.22 -0.05 -7.18
N ASP A 207 13.42 0.42 -7.56
CA ASP A 207 14.64 0.12 -6.80
C ASP A 207 14.85 1.15 -5.69
N ARG A 208 14.54 0.75 -4.45
CA ARG A 208 14.69 1.60 -3.25
C ARG A 208 16.14 1.87 -2.86
N ARG A 209 17.11 1.16 -3.46
CA ARG A 209 18.54 1.36 -3.25
C ARG A 209 19.04 2.56 -4.05
N LYS A 210 18.39 2.87 -5.18
CA LYS A 210 18.66 4.04 -6.01
C LYS A 210 18.13 5.29 -5.31
N ARG A 211 19.04 6.13 -4.83
CA ARG A 211 18.72 7.29 -3.98
C ARG A 211 18.88 8.62 -4.70
N ALA A 212 19.44 8.61 -5.91
CA ALA A 212 19.67 9.80 -6.73
C ALA A 212 18.40 10.66 -6.85
N LYS A 213 18.55 11.97 -6.75
CA LYS A 213 17.43 12.91 -6.96
C LYS A 213 16.83 12.71 -8.34
N LEU A 214 17.68 12.60 -9.36
CA LEU A 214 17.27 12.39 -10.76
C LEU A 214 16.48 11.09 -10.95
N TYR A 215 16.88 9.95 -10.34
CA TYR A 215 16.12 8.70 -10.39
C TYR A 215 14.70 8.86 -9.84
N LYS A 216 14.56 9.59 -8.73
CA LYS A 216 13.24 9.86 -8.12
C LYS A 216 12.37 10.71 -9.04
N GLU A 217 12.96 11.67 -9.75
CA GLU A 217 12.21 12.47 -10.74
C GLU A 217 11.78 11.62 -11.94
N VAL A 218 12.64 10.74 -12.46
CA VAL A 218 12.30 9.79 -13.54
C VAL A 218 11.13 8.86 -13.10
N LEU A 219 11.15 8.38 -11.86
CA LEU A 219 10.05 7.56 -11.32
C LEU A 219 8.74 8.34 -11.21
N LYS A 220 8.79 9.62 -10.83
CA LYS A 220 7.62 10.50 -10.81
C LYS A 220 7.10 10.77 -12.23
N ASP A 221 8.01 11.06 -13.17
CA ASP A 221 7.68 11.26 -14.59
C ASP A 221 6.97 10.03 -15.19
N TYR A 222 7.43 8.81 -14.84
CA TYR A 222 6.76 7.58 -15.22
C TYR A 222 5.33 7.49 -14.63
N SER A 223 5.18 7.84 -13.35
CA SER A 223 3.87 7.87 -12.70
C SER A 223 2.93 8.91 -13.35
N VAL A 224 3.41 10.13 -13.58
CA VAL A 224 2.64 11.18 -14.28
C VAL A 224 2.20 10.69 -15.65
N ARG A 225 3.13 10.10 -16.42
CA ARG A 225 2.81 9.56 -17.74
C ARG A 225 1.75 8.46 -17.68
N CYS A 226 1.83 7.54 -16.73
CA CYS A 226 0.78 6.54 -16.53
C CYS A 226 -0.59 7.19 -16.30
N LEU A 227 -0.65 8.21 -15.45
CA LEU A 227 -1.90 8.90 -15.13
C LEU A 227 -2.44 9.70 -16.32
N THR A 228 -1.58 10.40 -17.07
CA THR A 228 -1.98 11.18 -18.26
C THR A 228 -2.41 10.27 -19.41
N THR A 229 -1.93 9.04 -19.48
CA THR A 229 -2.38 8.05 -20.48
C THR A 229 -3.54 7.15 -19.96
N ARG A 230 -4.23 7.59 -18.90
CA ARG A 230 -5.40 6.89 -18.34
C ARG A 230 -5.10 5.48 -17.79
N HIS A 231 -3.85 5.20 -17.41
CA HIS A 231 -3.55 4.00 -16.65
C HIS A 231 -3.87 4.24 -15.18
N HIS A 232 -4.87 3.54 -14.66
CA HIS A 232 -5.16 3.55 -13.23
C HIS A 232 -3.93 3.05 -12.47
N SER A 233 -3.62 3.70 -11.35
CA SER A 233 -2.40 3.43 -10.60
C SER A 233 -2.69 2.97 -9.17
N LEU A 234 -1.81 2.15 -8.63
CA LEU A 234 -1.85 1.72 -7.24
C LEU A 234 -0.45 1.85 -6.64
N PHE A 235 -0.35 2.43 -5.46
CA PHE A 235 0.86 2.39 -4.67
C PHE A 235 0.54 2.45 -3.17
N PHE A 236 1.41 1.84 -2.36
CA PHE A 236 1.30 1.86 -0.90
C PHE A 236 1.96 3.11 -0.34
N PRO A 237 1.19 4.13 0.07
CA PRO A 237 1.76 5.42 0.44
C PRO A 237 2.53 5.36 1.78
N GLY A 238 2.26 4.39 2.66
CA GLY A 238 3.08 4.11 3.85
C GLY A 238 4.53 3.74 3.50
N GLY A 239 4.75 3.17 2.32
CA GLY A 239 6.05 2.82 1.76
C GLY A 239 6.68 1.56 2.35
N THR A 240 6.23 1.10 3.49
CA THR A 240 6.55 -0.19 4.13
C THR A 240 5.32 -0.74 4.79
N ARG A 241 5.29 -2.05 5.08
CA ARG A 241 4.21 -2.65 5.88
C ARG A 241 4.14 -2.01 7.26
N ALA A 242 2.93 -1.95 7.84
CA ALA A 242 2.66 -1.42 9.18
C ALA A 242 3.27 -2.33 10.24
N ARG A 243 4.56 -2.14 10.56
CA ARG A 243 5.32 -3.02 11.47
C ARG A 243 4.74 -3.06 12.88
N SER A 244 4.21 -1.95 13.38
CA SER A 244 3.55 -1.90 14.68
C SER A 244 2.17 -2.56 14.70
N GLY A 245 1.58 -2.86 13.54
CA GLY A 245 0.18 -3.22 13.39
C GLY A 245 -0.79 -2.04 13.33
N ALA A 246 -0.38 -0.82 13.68
CA ALA A 246 -1.26 0.36 13.64
C ALA A 246 -1.60 0.79 12.20
N ILE A 247 -2.73 1.45 12.04
CA ILE A 247 -3.10 2.11 10.78
C ILE A 247 -2.14 3.28 10.55
N GLU A 248 -1.75 3.49 9.28
CA GLU A 248 -0.83 4.54 8.90
C GLU A 248 -1.42 5.93 9.19
N THR A 249 -0.73 6.71 10.00
CA THR A 249 -1.04 8.12 10.30
C THR A 249 -0.15 9.09 9.53
N ARG A 250 0.89 8.58 8.88
CA ARG A 250 1.83 9.35 8.06
C ARG A 250 2.15 8.59 6.80
N ILE A 251 2.05 9.25 5.67
CA ILE A 251 2.28 8.66 4.35
C ILE A 251 3.29 9.46 3.53
N LYS A 252 3.93 8.78 2.58
CA LYS A 252 4.91 9.40 1.68
C LYS A 252 4.21 10.16 0.57
N LYS A 253 4.64 11.39 0.34
CA LYS A 253 3.98 12.35 -0.54
C LYS A 253 4.51 12.35 -1.98
N GLY A 254 5.64 11.67 -2.25
CA GLY A 254 6.31 11.73 -3.56
C GLY A 254 5.42 11.32 -4.74
N LEU A 255 4.75 10.18 -4.64
CA LEU A 255 3.82 9.70 -5.68
C LEU A 255 2.44 10.34 -5.57
N LEU A 256 2.03 10.86 -4.40
CA LEU A 256 0.77 11.62 -4.29
C LEU A 256 0.83 12.89 -5.14
N GLY A 257 1.96 13.60 -5.13
CA GLY A 257 2.16 14.80 -5.94
C GLY A 257 2.10 14.57 -7.46
N THR A 258 2.26 13.31 -7.92
CA THR A 258 2.13 13.01 -9.36
C THR A 258 0.70 13.13 -9.87
N GLY A 259 -0.29 13.00 -8.98
CA GLY A 259 -1.70 13.20 -9.34
C GLY A 259 -2.01 14.64 -9.73
N ILE A 260 -1.56 15.60 -8.93
CA ILE A 260 -1.76 17.03 -9.26
C ILE A 260 -0.96 17.41 -10.52
N ALA A 261 0.27 16.92 -10.67
CA ALA A 261 1.08 17.16 -11.85
C ALA A 261 0.43 16.62 -13.13
N ALA A 262 -0.09 15.38 -13.08
CA ALA A 262 -0.81 14.76 -14.20
C ALA A 262 -2.10 15.53 -14.54
N TRP A 263 -2.86 15.92 -13.54
CA TRP A 263 -4.08 16.70 -13.71
C TRP A 263 -3.79 18.04 -14.38
N GLN A 264 -2.79 18.79 -13.92
CA GLN A 264 -2.38 20.08 -14.52
C GLN A 264 -1.88 19.90 -15.96
N GLU A 265 -1.13 18.84 -16.26
CA GLU A 265 -0.65 18.53 -17.61
C GLU A 265 -1.84 18.28 -18.55
N MET A 266 -2.81 17.45 -18.16
CA MET A 266 -4.02 17.17 -18.95
C MET A 266 -4.90 18.41 -19.13
N LEU A 267 -4.99 19.29 -18.12
CA LEU A 267 -5.71 20.55 -18.24
C LEU A 267 -5.06 21.50 -19.27
N ARG A 268 -3.71 21.56 -19.32
CA ARG A 268 -2.97 22.33 -20.33
C ARG A 268 -3.21 21.84 -21.75
N GLU A 269 -3.42 20.53 -21.89
CA GLU A 269 -3.75 19.89 -23.16
C GLU A 269 -5.26 20.05 -23.50
N ASN A 270 -6.03 20.78 -22.69
CA ASN A 270 -7.48 20.97 -22.83
C ASN A 270 -8.27 19.64 -22.92
N ARG A 271 -7.81 18.61 -22.22
CA ARG A 271 -8.45 17.31 -22.26
C ARG A 271 -9.76 17.30 -21.47
N GLN A 272 -10.77 16.64 -22.02
CA GLN A 272 -12.07 16.45 -21.36
C GLN A 272 -11.99 15.40 -20.25
N ASP A 273 -11.08 14.44 -20.37
CA ASP A 273 -10.86 13.31 -19.47
C ASP A 273 -9.70 13.57 -18.48
N SER A 274 -9.54 14.82 -18.03
CA SER A 274 -8.40 15.27 -17.23
C SER A 274 -8.47 14.90 -15.74
N GLU A 275 -9.55 14.28 -15.27
CA GLU A 275 -9.76 14.06 -13.84
C GLU A 275 -8.91 12.91 -13.28
N VAL A 276 -8.30 13.15 -12.11
CA VAL A 276 -7.55 12.16 -11.32
C VAL A 276 -8.10 12.11 -9.91
N TYR A 277 -8.50 10.93 -9.46
CA TYR A 277 -9.09 10.73 -8.14
C TYR A 277 -8.35 9.65 -7.35
N PHE A 278 -8.15 9.91 -6.07
CA PHE A 278 -7.52 9.00 -5.13
C PHE A 278 -8.58 8.22 -4.37
N ILE A 279 -8.42 6.89 -4.31
CA ILE A 279 -9.35 5.99 -3.63
C ILE A 279 -8.62 5.38 -2.45
N PRO A 280 -8.90 5.79 -1.20
CA PRO A 280 -8.39 5.09 -0.03
C PRO A 280 -8.90 3.65 -0.01
N LEU A 281 -8.02 2.69 0.28
CA LEU A 281 -8.41 1.29 0.46
C LEU A 281 -7.87 0.80 1.81
N THR A 282 -8.73 0.25 2.65
CA THR A 282 -8.28 -0.38 3.88
C THR A 282 -8.32 -1.89 3.78
N LEU A 283 -7.28 -2.51 4.30
CA LEU A 283 -7.17 -3.96 4.42
C LEU A 283 -7.21 -4.33 5.90
N SER A 284 -8.20 -5.12 6.28
CA SER A 284 -8.38 -5.61 7.65
C SER A 284 -8.33 -7.13 7.66
N TYR A 285 -7.49 -7.69 8.52
CA TYR A 285 -7.21 -9.12 8.61
C TYR A 285 -7.51 -9.65 10.00
N GLN A 286 -8.16 -10.82 10.12
CA GLN A 286 -8.25 -11.54 11.39
C GLN A 286 -6.87 -11.98 11.88
N LEU A 287 -6.04 -12.46 10.94
CA LEU A 287 -4.65 -12.88 11.21
C LEU A 287 -3.74 -12.34 10.10
N VAL A 288 -2.54 -11.93 10.46
CA VAL A 288 -1.50 -11.46 9.54
C VAL A 288 -0.34 -12.45 9.56
N LEU A 289 0.06 -12.93 8.38
CA LEU A 289 1.10 -13.93 8.18
C LEU A 289 2.39 -13.56 8.90
N GLU A 290 2.83 -12.32 8.71
CA GLU A 290 4.12 -11.81 9.17
C GLU A 290 4.03 -11.04 10.50
N ALA A 291 2.93 -11.16 11.25
CA ALA A 291 2.71 -10.35 12.45
C ALA A 291 3.87 -10.43 13.46
N ASN A 292 4.43 -11.61 13.68
CA ASN A 292 5.54 -11.81 14.61
C ASN A 292 6.80 -11.06 14.17
N THR A 293 7.19 -11.22 12.91
CA THR A 293 8.38 -10.56 12.33
C THR A 293 8.20 -9.05 12.30
N LEU A 294 7.00 -8.58 11.93
CA LEU A 294 6.69 -7.15 11.86
C LEU A 294 6.77 -6.47 13.22
N ILE A 295 6.20 -7.08 14.27
CA ILE A 295 6.25 -6.49 15.61
C ILE A 295 7.66 -6.55 16.22
N GLU A 296 8.44 -7.58 15.91
CA GLU A 296 9.85 -7.68 16.33
C GLU A 296 10.69 -6.58 15.67
N ASP A 297 10.53 -6.35 14.37
CA ASP A 297 11.17 -5.23 13.66
C ASP A 297 10.81 -3.89 14.29
N TYR A 298 9.51 -3.66 14.58
CA TYR A 298 9.05 -2.44 15.23
C TYR A 298 9.70 -2.22 16.59
N LEU A 299 9.71 -3.24 17.45
CA LEU A 299 10.28 -3.16 18.79
C LEU A 299 11.80 -2.98 18.76
N SER A 300 12.49 -3.58 17.78
CA SER A 300 13.92 -3.42 17.58
C SER A 300 14.28 -2.00 17.14
N GLU A 301 13.52 -1.40 16.23
CA GLU A 301 13.71 0.00 15.85
C GLU A 301 13.43 0.98 17.00
N ALA A 302 12.32 0.77 17.73
CA ALA A 302 11.96 1.59 18.88
C ALA A 302 12.95 1.48 20.05
N GLY A 303 13.56 0.29 20.24
CA GLY A 303 14.59 0.03 21.25
C GLY A 303 16.02 0.45 20.84
N LYS A 304 16.20 1.08 19.67
CA LYS A 304 17.51 1.44 19.07
C LYS A 304 18.45 0.25 18.85
N GLN A 305 17.94 -0.97 18.83
CA GLN A 305 18.70 -2.15 18.42
C GLN A 305 18.63 -2.29 16.90
N ARG A 306 19.77 -2.16 16.21
CA ARG A 306 19.92 -2.26 14.75
C ARG A 306 19.97 -3.72 14.26
N TYR A 307 18.98 -4.51 14.54
CA TYR A 307 18.83 -5.80 13.88
C TYR A 307 17.57 -5.78 13.01
N ILE A 308 17.76 -5.53 11.73
CA ILE A 308 16.73 -5.75 10.72
C ILE A 308 16.79 -7.25 10.39
N ILE A 309 15.81 -8.00 10.84
CA ILE A 309 15.64 -9.38 10.41
C ILE A 309 15.16 -9.33 8.96
N SER A 310 16.06 -9.73 8.05
CA SER A 310 15.80 -9.71 6.60
C SER A 310 15.08 -10.96 6.09
N ASP A 311 14.62 -11.84 6.96
CA ASP A 311 13.89 -13.05 6.59
C ASP A 311 12.48 -12.69 6.13
N ASP A 312 12.32 -12.61 4.81
CA ASP A 312 11.01 -12.43 4.19
C ASP A 312 10.26 -13.76 4.20
N GLU A 313 9.29 -13.90 5.12
CA GLU A 313 8.46 -15.12 5.25
C GLU A 313 7.71 -15.44 3.95
N PHE A 314 7.49 -14.43 3.10
CA PHE A 314 6.91 -14.59 1.77
C PHE A 314 7.85 -15.32 0.79
N ALA A 315 9.16 -15.30 1.03
CA ALA A 315 10.13 -16.06 0.25
C ALA A 315 10.08 -17.58 0.52
N GLN A 316 9.31 -18.03 1.53
CA GLN A 316 9.16 -19.44 1.88
C GLN A 316 7.79 -19.98 1.42
N PRO A 317 7.69 -20.64 0.25
CA PRO A 317 6.41 -21.12 -0.31
C PRO A 317 5.63 -22.03 0.64
N ARG A 318 6.33 -22.81 1.46
CA ARG A 318 5.72 -23.71 2.45
C ARG A 318 4.99 -22.97 3.57
N ARG A 319 5.55 -21.86 4.05
CA ARG A 319 4.89 -21.02 5.09
C ARG A 319 3.69 -20.29 4.53
N LEU A 320 3.83 -19.75 3.32
CA LEU A 320 2.72 -19.13 2.62
C LEU A 320 1.55 -20.11 2.40
N TYR A 321 1.87 -21.33 1.97
CA TYR A 321 0.90 -22.41 1.81
C TYR A 321 0.22 -22.79 3.13
N GLN A 322 0.98 -22.98 4.22
CA GLN A 322 0.43 -23.27 5.53
C GLN A 322 -0.46 -22.16 6.07
N PHE A 323 -0.06 -20.91 5.89
CA PHE A 323 -0.86 -19.76 6.28
C PHE A 323 -2.17 -19.70 5.49
N ALA A 324 -2.06 -19.78 4.18
CA ALA A 324 -3.20 -19.78 3.30
C ALA A 324 -4.22 -20.87 3.70
N ASN A 325 -3.80 -22.10 3.89
CA ASN A 325 -4.68 -23.19 4.28
C ASN A 325 -5.40 -22.95 5.61
N ARG A 326 -4.71 -22.36 6.59
CA ARG A 326 -5.31 -22.08 7.91
C ARG A 326 -6.23 -20.88 7.91
N MET A 327 -5.93 -19.87 7.06
CA MET A 327 -6.80 -18.70 6.90
C MET A 327 -8.16 -19.05 6.29
N LEU A 328 -8.24 -20.12 5.52
CA LEU A 328 -9.46 -20.50 4.81
C LEU A 328 -10.47 -21.28 5.62
N ASP A 329 -10.04 -21.83 6.73
CA ASP A 329 -10.98 -22.37 7.69
C ASP A 329 -11.72 -21.27 8.48
N LEU A 330 -11.42 -19.99 8.21
CA LEU A 330 -12.00 -18.82 8.89
C LEU A 330 -12.97 -18.07 7.97
N ASP A 331 -14.24 -17.96 8.34
CA ASP A 331 -15.19 -17.08 7.69
C ASP A 331 -14.82 -15.61 7.91
N ALA A 332 -15.01 -14.77 6.88
CA ALA A 332 -14.73 -13.33 6.89
C ALA A 332 -13.35 -12.96 7.45
N SER A 333 -12.32 -13.68 6.99
CA SER A 333 -10.95 -13.52 7.51
C SER A 333 -10.25 -12.25 7.04
N ILE A 334 -10.72 -11.66 5.91
CA ILE A 334 -10.13 -10.47 5.30
C ILE A 334 -11.25 -9.57 4.78
N VAL A 335 -11.12 -8.27 5.04
CA VAL A 335 -12.00 -7.25 4.46
C VAL A 335 -11.18 -6.24 3.67
N CYS A 336 -11.54 -6.06 2.41
CA CYS A 336 -11.04 -5.02 1.51
C CYS A 336 -12.13 -3.95 1.39
N HIS A 337 -11.94 -2.76 1.96
CA HIS A 337 -12.93 -1.69 1.91
C HIS A 337 -12.45 -0.52 1.07
N PHE A 338 -13.09 -0.31 -0.07
CA PHE A 338 -12.87 0.84 -0.95
C PHE A 338 -13.58 2.06 -0.37
N GLY A 339 -12.80 3.10 -0.04
CA GLY A 339 -13.31 4.37 0.44
C GLY A 339 -13.85 5.25 -0.69
N ASP A 340 -14.44 6.38 -0.31
CA ASP A 340 -14.94 7.36 -1.25
C ASP A 340 -13.81 8.12 -1.94
N PRO A 341 -14.02 8.57 -3.19
CA PRO A 341 -12.99 9.23 -3.99
C PRO A 341 -12.62 10.61 -3.43
N ILE A 342 -11.33 10.92 -3.49
CA ILE A 342 -10.72 12.19 -3.07
C ILE A 342 -10.02 12.80 -4.29
N ASP A 343 -10.16 14.10 -4.52
CA ASP A 343 -9.48 14.80 -5.62
C ASP A 343 -8.00 15.10 -5.29
N CYS A 344 -7.26 15.59 -6.29
CA CYS A 344 -5.85 15.96 -6.16
C CYS A 344 -5.59 17.07 -5.13
N LEU A 345 -6.61 17.82 -4.72
CA LEU A 345 -6.52 18.91 -3.75
C LEU A 345 -6.91 18.47 -2.32
N GLY A 346 -7.22 17.16 -2.14
CA GLY A 346 -7.61 16.58 -0.86
C GLY A 346 -9.08 16.79 -0.49
N ARG A 347 -9.99 16.96 -1.46
CA ARG A 347 -11.42 17.19 -1.23
C ARG A 347 -12.22 15.96 -1.64
N PRO A 348 -13.36 15.69 -0.97
CA PRO A 348 -14.25 14.59 -1.35
C PRO A 348 -14.86 14.86 -2.75
N VAL A 349 -15.00 13.79 -3.52
CA VAL A 349 -15.58 13.80 -4.86
C VAL A 349 -16.95 13.14 -4.81
N SER A 350 -17.96 13.81 -5.39
CA SER A 350 -19.31 13.26 -5.47
C SER A 350 -19.41 12.15 -6.52
N PHE A 351 -20.16 11.11 -6.19
CA PHE A 351 -20.55 10.10 -7.17
C PHE A 351 -21.66 10.59 -8.12
N ASP A 352 -22.42 11.62 -7.72
CA ASP A 352 -23.39 12.27 -8.58
C ASP A 352 -22.68 13.01 -9.74
N PRO A 353 -22.98 12.71 -11.02
CA PRO A 353 -22.29 13.28 -12.16
C PRO A 353 -22.42 14.81 -12.25
N ASP A 354 -23.60 15.37 -11.95
CA ASP A 354 -23.87 16.80 -12.07
C ASP A 354 -23.11 17.59 -10.99
N GLU A 355 -23.12 17.09 -9.75
CA GLU A 355 -22.36 17.71 -8.68
C GLU A 355 -20.85 17.56 -8.90
N ARG A 356 -20.40 16.43 -9.42
CA ARG A 356 -19.00 16.19 -9.79
C ARG A 356 -18.53 17.15 -10.87
N ALA A 357 -19.36 17.44 -11.89
CA ALA A 357 -19.05 18.41 -12.92
C ALA A 357 -18.87 19.82 -12.32
N LYS A 358 -19.78 20.23 -11.41
CA LYS A 358 -19.64 21.51 -10.69
C LYS A 358 -18.37 21.55 -9.83
N GLN A 359 -18.05 20.46 -9.16
CA GLN A 359 -16.82 20.33 -8.37
C GLN A 359 -15.58 20.47 -9.27
N SER A 360 -15.57 19.84 -10.47
CA SER A 360 -14.48 19.96 -11.44
C SER A 360 -14.25 21.41 -11.87
N ILE A 361 -15.31 22.14 -12.25
CA ILE A 361 -15.22 23.55 -12.63
C ILE A 361 -14.66 24.41 -11.49
N ARG A 362 -15.15 24.20 -10.26
CA ARG A 362 -14.65 24.94 -9.08
C ARG A 362 -13.18 24.63 -8.82
N ARG A 363 -12.77 23.37 -8.98
CA ARG A 363 -11.41 22.89 -8.72
C ARG A 363 -10.38 23.50 -9.66
N ARG A 364 -10.70 23.65 -10.96
CA ARG A 364 -9.81 24.24 -11.97
C ARG A 364 -9.35 25.64 -11.58
N ARG A 365 -10.21 26.44 -10.93
CA ARG A 365 -9.89 27.81 -10.48
C ARG A 365 -8.70 27.90 -9.50
N TYR A 366 -8.33 26.77 -8.84
CA TYR A 366 -7.21 26.75 -7.91
C TYR A 366 -5.85 26.55 -8.57
N VAL A 367 -5.83 26.24 -9.85
CA VAL A 367 -4.60 25.99 -10.62
C VAL A 367 -4.54 26.81 -11.90
N THR A 368 -5.49 27.72 -12.12
CA THR A 368 -5.51 28.64 -13.26
C THR A 368 -5.30 30.08 -12.82
N ASP A 369 -4.67 30.87 -13.69
CA ASP A 369 -4.58 32.31 -13.56
C ASP A 369 -5.92 33.01 -13.89
N ALA A 370 -5.93 34.36 -13.92
CA ALA A 370 -7.11 35.14 -14.22
C ALA A 370 -7.59 34.95 -15.67
N GLU A 371 -6.70 34.63 -16.58
CA GLU A 371 -6.93 34.38 -18.00
C GLU A 371 -7.37 32.93 -18.27
N GLY A 372 -7.36 32.06 -17.26
CA GLY A 372 -7.75 30.65 -17.33
C GLY A 372 -6.64 29.71 -17.77
N HIS A 373 -5.40 30.16 -17.87
CA HIS A 373 -4.26 29.29 -18.15
C HIS A 373 -3.80 28.56 -16.90
N VAL A 374 -3.37 27.31 -17.07
CA VAL A 374 -2.86 26.51 -15.95
C VAL A 374 -1.48 27.01 -15.54
N GLU A 375 -1.39 27.48 -14.31
CA GLU A 375 -0.15 27.91 -13.67
C GLU A 375 0.48 26.77 -12.86
N ILE A 376 1.79 26.56 -13.00
CA ILE A 376 2.55 25.64 -12.14
C ILE A 376 3.16 26.44 -10.98
N ASP A 377 2.71 26.16 -9.78
CA ASP A 377 3.26 26.69 -8.53
C ASP A 377 3.68 25.53 -7.61
N PRO A 378 4.99 25.25 -7.50
CA PRO A 378 5.47 24.15 -6.67
C PRO A 378 5.15 24.31 -5.18
N GLN A 379 4.99 25.53 -4.67
CA GLN A 379 4.65 25.78 -3.27
C GLN A 379 3.17 25.45 -3.03
N ARG A 380 2.28 25.93 -3.86
CA ARG A 380 0.85 25.61 -3.83
C ARG A 380 0.61 24.11 -3.99
N ASP A 381 1.27 23.48 -4.96
CA ASP A 381 1.11 22.05 -5.26
C ASP A 381 1.58 21.18 -4.10
N ARG A 382 2.62 21.62 -3.37
CA ARG A 382 3.07 20.99 -2.12
C ARG A 382 2.01 21.09 -1.02
N VAL A 383 1.35 22.25 -0.88
CA VAL A 383 0.27 22.43 0.10
C VAL A 383 -0.89 21.49 -0.21
N TYR A 384 -1.31 21.37 -1.47
CA TYR A 384 -2.39 20.47 -1.85
C TYR A 384 -2.01 19.01 -1.70
N THR A 385 -0.77 18.63 -2.03
CA THR A 385 -0.28 17.27 -1.78
C THR A 385 -0.30 16.93 -0.28
N ASN A 386 -0.03 17.89 0.59
CA ASN A 386 -0.13 17.71 2.04
C ASN A 386 -1.59 17.48 2.46
N ARG A 387 -2.52 18.32 1.99
CA ARG A 387 -3.95 18.16 2.27
C ARG A 387 -4.50 16.83 1.77
N LEU A 388 -4.09 16.39 0.59
CA LEU A 388 -4.44 15.07 0.06
C LEU A 388 -3.91 13.96 0.97
N ALA A 389 -2.67 14.06 1.44
CA ALA A 389 -2.09 13.08 2.35
C ALA A 389 -2.86 13.04 3.68
N ASP A 390 -3.24 14.19 4.23
CA ASP A 390 -4.04 14.28 5.44
C ASP A 390 -5.45 13.68 5.24
N ALA A 391 -6.13 14.02 4.14
CA ALA A 391 -7.44 13.48 3.79
C ALA A 391 -7.42 11.96 3.64
N ILE A 392 -6.37 11.38 3.03
CA ILE A 392 -6.20 9.92 2.90
C ILE A 392 -5.99 9.28 4.28
N THR A 393 -5.12 9.85 5.13
CA THR A 393 -4.86 9.29 6.47
C THR A 393 -6.06 9.42 7.41
N GLU A 394 -6.88 10.45 7.26
CA GLU A 394 -8.16 10.59 7.95
C GLU A 394 -9.24 9.63 7.44
N ALA A 395 -9.17 9.24 6.17
CA ALA A 395 -10.11 8.28 5.58
C ALA A 395 -9.85 6.84 6.08
N TYR A 396 -8.60 6.43 6.30
CA TYR A 396 -8.29 5.06 6.68
C TYR A 396 -9.05 4.55 7.92
N PRO A 397 -9.10 5.27 9.06
CA PRO A 397 -9.89 4.86 10.20
C PRO A 397 -11.38 4.70 9.90
N ARG A 398 -11.94 5.54 9.03
CA ARG A 398 -13.37 5.49 8.68
C ARG A 398 -13.77 4.22 7.94
N TYR A 399 -12.84 3.65 7.16
CA TYR A 399 -13.07 2.43 6.36
C TYR A 399 -12.43 1.18 6.98
N ALA A 400 -11.77 1.31 8.14
CA ALA A 400 -11.15 0.19 8.83
C ALA A 400 -12.21 -0.72 9.47
N HIS A 401 -11.96 -2.04 9.44
CA HIS A 401 -12.80 -3.03 10.09
C HIS A 401 -12.16 -3.53 11.38
N ALA A 402 -12.88 -3.38 12.48
CA ALA A 402 -12.50 -3.95 13.77
C ALA A 402 -12.79 -5.46 13.75
N MET A 403 -11.74 -6.28 13.85
CA MET A 403 -11.83 -7.73 13.88
C MET A 403 -11.90 -8.26 15.31
N VAL A 404 -12.46 -9.46 15.52
CA VAL A 404 -12.53 -10.06 16.88
C VAL A 404 -11.14 -10.21 17.51
N THR A 405 -10.12 -10.54 16.71
CA THR A 405 -8.72 -10.64 17.16
C THR A 405 -8.17 -9.29 17.63
N HIS A 406 -8.54 -8.20 16.96
CA HIS A 406 -8.13 -6.84 17.34
C HIS A 406 -8.78 -6.41 18.65
N ILE A 407 -10.08 -6.63 18.78
CA ILE A 407 -10.87 -6.23 19.94
C ILE A 407 -10.46 -7.02 21.19
N ALA A 408 -10.30 -8.35 21.06
CA ALA A 408 -9.88 -9.20 22.15
C ALA A 408 -8.45 -8.85 22.61
N ALA A 409 -7.52 -8.62 21.68
CA ALA A 409 -6.15 -8.21 22.01
C ALA A 409 -6.11 -6.82 22.66
N PHE A 410 -6.95 -5.88 22.21
CA PHE A 410 -7.03 -4.54 22.80
C PHE A 410 -7.53 -4.62 24.25
N ALA A 411 -8.61 -5.34 24.52
CA ALA A 411 -9.14 -5.54 25.86
C ALA A 411 -8.14 -6.26 26.79
N ALA A 412 -7.43 -7.27 26.28
CA ALA A 412 -6.41 -7.98 27.05
C ALA A 412 -5.24 -7.07 27.42
N TRP A 413 -4.81 -6.23 26.48
CA TRP A 413 -3.73 -5.30 26.71
C TRP A 413 -4.10 -4.21 27.72
N GLN A 414 -5.32 -3.69 27.64
CA GLN A 414 -5.84 -2.74 28.63
C GLN A 414 -5.94 -3.34 30.01
N ALA A 415 -6.58 -4.51 30.16
CA ALA A 415 -6.70 -5.20 31.43
C ALA A 415 -5.32 -5.57 32.04
N LEU A 416 -4.33 -5.94 31.19
CA LEU A 416 -2.96 -6.16 31.64
C LEU A 416 -2.32 -4.89 32.17
N GLY A 417 -2.51 -3.76 31.48
CA GLY A 417 -2.01 -2.45 31.92
C GLY A 417 -2.58 -2.02 33.26
N GLU A 418 -3.89 -2.19 33.45
CA GLU A 418 -4.57 -1.93 34.72
C GLU A 418 -4.03 -2.81 35.85
N LEU A 419 -3.89 -4.12 35.61
CA LEU A 419 -3.36 -5.07 36.59
C LEU A 419 -1.88 -4.75 36.95
N ALA A 420 -1.08 -4.34 35.98
CA ALA A 420 0.33 -4.02 36.17
C ALA A 420 0.61 -2.58 36.62
N GLY A 421 -0.42 -1.72 36.66
CA GLY A 421 -0.30 -0.30 37.02
C GLY A 421 0.59 0.49 36.07
N THR A 422 0.62 0.13 34.77
CA THR A 422 1.47 0.80 33.77
C THR A 422 0.89 0.70 32.37
N THR A 423 1.09 1.76 31.58
CA THR A 423 0.78 1.79 30.13
C THR A 423 2.00 1.57 29.23
N ASP A 424 3.19 1.44 29.84
CA ASP A 424 4.45 1.25 29.12
C ASP A 424 4.48 -0.14 28.45
N SER A 425 4.37 -0.17 27.14
CA SER A 425 4.35 -1.39 26.34
C SER A 425 5.63 -2.24 26.53
N PHE A 426 6.80 -1.63 26.72
CA PHE A 426 8.05 -2.38 26.93
C PHE A 426 8.08 -3.08 28.30
N ARG A 427 7.49 -2.45 29.32
CA ARG A 427 7.32 -3.10 30.63
C ARG A 427 6.31 -4.24 30.55
N LEU A 428 5.17 -4.05 29.89
CA LEU A 428 4.14 -5.07 29.75
C LEU A 428 4.63 -6.30 28.98
N ILE A 429 5.40 -6.14 27.90
CA ILE A 429 5.99 -7.22 27.12
C ILE A 429 6.93 -8.10 27.98
N ARG A 430 7.65 -7.49 28.93
CA ARG A 430 8.65 -8.19 29.77
C ARG A 430 8.06 -8.88 31.00
N LEU A 431 6.76 -8.74 31.25
CA LEU A 431 6.13 -9.42 32.38
C LEU A 431 6.28 -10.95 32.26
N PRO A 432 6.57 -11.67 33.34
CA PRO A 432 6.60 -13.12 33.34
C PRO A 432 5.18 -13.69 33.15
N LEU A 433 5.07 -14.93 32.66
CA LEU A 433 3.79 -15.56 32.28
C LEU A 433 2.75 -15.49 33.42
N GLY A 434 3.13 -15.75 34.66
CA GLY A 434 2.22 -15.68 35.80
C GLY A 434 1.62 -14.30 36.09
N LYS A 435 2.28 -13.22 35.60
CA LYS A 435 1.77 -11.84 35.71
C LYS A 435 1.00 -11.40 34.44
N ARG A 436 0.92 -12.26 33.42
CA ARG A 436 0.15 -12.04 32.19
C ARG A 436 -1.14 -12.83 32.14
N THR A 437 -1.63 -13.24 33.30
CA THR A 437 -2.81 -14.06 33.49
C THR A 437 -3.91 -13.22 34.09
N LEU A 438 -5.03 -13.11 33.41
CA LEU A 438 -6.16 -12.23 33.75
C LEU A 438 -7.33 -13.08 34.22
N PRO A 439 -7.96 -12.77 35.37
CA PRO A 439 -9.22 -13.41 35.76
C PRO A 439 -10.29 -13.19 34.67
N LEU A 440 -10.96 -14.25 34.23
CA LEU A 440 -11.96 -14.19 33.15
C LEU A 440 -13.05 -13.14 33.39
N PRO A 441 -13.63 -13.01 34.60
CA PRO A 441 -14.64 -11.97 34.84
C PRO A 441 -14.11 -10.55 34.66
N ALA A 442 -12.89 -10.26 35.15
CA ALA A 442 -12.24 -8.95 35.00
C ALA A 442 -11.97 -8.65 33.52
N TYR A 443 -11.39 -9.62 32.79
CA TYR A 443 -11.17 -9.48 31.36
C TYR A 443 -12.48 -9.24 30.58
N LEU A 444 -13.55 -9.99 30.86
CA LEU A 444 -14.84 -9.80 30.19
C LEU A 444 -15.46 -8.42 30.47
N ASN A 445 -15.26 -7.86 31.66
CA ASN A 445 -15.71 -6.51 31.95
C ASN A 445 -14.98 -5.47 31.08
N THR A 446 -13.66 -5.57 30.96
CA THR A 446 -12.87 -4.69 30.07
C THR A 446 -13.29 -4.92 28.61
N LEU A 447 -13.50 -6.17 28.19
CA LEU A 447 -13.93 -6.47 26.82
C LEU A 447 -15.31 -5.89 26.49
N ARG A 448 -16.26 -5.90 27.42
CA ARG A 448 -17.58 -5.26 27.25
C ARG A 448 -17.45 -3.74 27.10
N ALA A 449 -16.60 -3.09 27.89
CA ALA A 449 -16.32 -1.67 27.76
C ALA A 449 -15.71 -1.33 26.39
N VAL A 450 -14.71 -2.09 25.94
CA VAL A 450 -14.10 -1.94 24.61
C VAL A 450 -15.14 -2.13 23.50
N LEU A 451 -15.99 -3.16 23.60
CA LEU A 451 -17.05 -3.42 22.62
C LEU A 451 -18.05 -2.27 22.52
N ASN A 452 -18.45 -1.69 23.65
CA ASN A 452 -19.37 -0.56 23.67
C ASN A 452 -18.73 0.66 22.99
N THR A 453 -17.48 0.98 23.31
CA THR A 453 -16.75 2.06 22.64
C THR A 453 -16.59 1.82 21.14
N VAL A 454 -16.28 0.59 20.72
CA VAL A 454 -16.22 0.24 19.28
C VAL A 454 -17.57 0.49 18.60
N LYS A 455 -18.69 0.05 19.22
CA LYS A 455 -20.04 0.26 18.70
C LYS A 455 -20.41 1.75 18.62
N GLU A 456 -20.07 2.54 19.62
CA GLU A 456 -20.27 3.99 19.63
C GLU A 456 -19.50 4.67 18.49
N ARG A 457 -18.21 4.32 18.31
CA ARG A 457 -17.38 4.86 17.24
C ARG A 457 -17.89 4.49 15.83
N ILE A 458 -18.40 3.27 15.67
CA ILE A 458 -19.05 2.85 14.41
C ILE A 458 -20.32 3.66 14.16
N ALA A 459 -21.13 3.90 15.18
CA ALA A 459 -22.31 4.74 15.05
C ALA A 459 -21.98 6.20 14.68
N GLU A 460 -20.79 6.69 15.07
CA GLU A 460 -20.22 7.98 14.65
C GLU A 460 -19.57 7.95 13.26
N GLY A 461 -19.64 6.85 12.52
CA GLY A 461 -19.04 6.69 11.20
C GLY A 461 -17.52 6.45 11.23
N GLN A 462 -16.98 5.98 12.35
CA GLN A 462 -15.56 5.69 12.53
C GLN A 462 -15.31 4.18 12.49
N GLY A 463 -15.23 3.63 11.28
CA GLY A 463 -14.94 2.21 11.05
C GLY A 463 -16.19 1.33 10.97
N PHE A 464 -15.93 0.04 10.89
CA PHE A 464 -16.93 -1.01 10.73
C PHE A 464 -16.59 -2.21 11.62
N ALA A 465 -17.56 -3.00 11.99
CA ALA A 465 -17.34 -4.29 12.63
C ALA A 465 -18.48 -5.26 12.27
N ASP A 466 -18.10 -6.49 11.98
CA ASP A 466 -19.01 -7.62 11.87
C ASP A 466 -18.55 -8.66 12.90
N ILE A 467 -19.09 -8.53 14.11
CA ILE A 467 -18.61 -9.22 15.32
C ILE A 467 -19.77 -9.78 16.12
N PRO A 468 -19.57 -10.83 16.93
CA PRO A 468 -20.56 -11.31 17.88
C PRO A 468 -21.06 -10.21 18.80
N SER A 469 -22.32 -10.28 19.17
CA SER A 469 -22.96 -9.27 20.03
C SER A 469 -22.49 -9.32 21.50
N SER A 470 -22.04 -10.50 21.97
CA SER A 470 -21.59 -10.73 23.36
C SER A 470 -20.06 -10.73 23.46
N ALA A 471 -19.54 -10.32 24.62
CA ALA A 471 -18.11 -10.34 24.92
C ALA A 471 -17.57 -11.77 24.93
N GLU A 472 -18.33 -12.71 25.46
CA GLU A 472 -17.99 -14.13 25.48
C GLU A 472 -17.82 -14.67 24.05
N GLY A 473 -18.77 -14.35 23.17
CA GLY A 473 -18.70 -14.75 21.75
C GLY A 473 -17.50 -14.14 21.01
N VAL A 474 -17.13 -12.89 21.34
CA VAL A 474 -15.91 -12.26 20.77
C VAL A 474 -14.65 -12.94 21.29
N LEU A 475 -14.59 -13.26 22.59
CA LEU A 475 -13.44 -13.97 23.18
C LEU A 475 -13.27 -15.34 22.56
N ASP A 476 -14.33 -16.15 22.51
CA ASP A 476 -14.28 -17.52 21.99
C ASP A 476 -13.89 -17.51 20.51
N ALA A 477 -14.45 -16.60 19.73
CA ALA A 477 -14.07 -16.42 18.33
C ALA A 477 -12.61 -15.98 18.18
N ALA A 478 -12.11 -15.07 19.01
CA ALA A 478 -10.72 -14.61 18.93
C ALA A 478 -9.73 -15.73 19.30
N ILE A 479 -10.02 -16.49 20.35
CA ILE A 479 -9.18 -17.62 20.77
C ILE A 479 -9.12 -18.69 19.68
N ASP A 480 -10.26 -19.07 19.10
CA ASP A 480 -10.30 -20.00 17.97
C ASP A 480 -9.41 -19.54 16.83
N ARG A 481 -9.44 -18.24 16.48
CA ARG A 481 -8.63 -17.69 15.41
C ARG A 481 -7.15 -17.66 15.76
N PHE A 482 -6.76 -17.20 16.94
CA PHE A 482 -5.36 -17.19 17.37
C PHE A 482 -4.73 -18.59 17.42
N ALA A 483 -5.51 -19.61 17.77
CA ALA A 483 -5.07 -21.01 17.79
C ALA A 483 -4.75 -21.58 16.40
N ARG A 484 -5.18 -20.93 15.30
CA ARG A 484 -5.11 -21.52 13.97
C ARG A 484 -3.77 -21.41 13.28
N TYR A 485 -3.01 -20.33 13.53
CA TYR A 485 -1.80 -20.10 12.71
C TYR A 485 -0.52 -19.88 13.49
N HIS A 486 -0.50 -18.95 14.44
CA HIS A 486 0.72 -18.58 15.14
C HIS A 486 1.20 -19.71 16.06
N ARG A 487 2.53 -19.93 16.12
CA ARG A 487 3.12 -20.96 17.00
C ARG A 487 2.83 -20.69 18.47
N SER A 488 2.90 -19.40 18.86
CA SER A 488 2.52 -18.91 20.16
C SER A 488 1.25 -18.09 19.98
N HIS A 489 0.22 -18.41 20.71
CA HIS A 489 -1.06 -17.73 20.58
C HIS A 489 -0.98 -16.35 21.25
N ALA A 490 -1.62 -15.31 20.68
CA ALA A 490 -1.68 -14.03 21.37
C ALA A 490 -2.42 -14.16 22.70
N LEU A 491 -3.57 -14.85 22.67
CA LEU A 491 -4.42 -15.12 23.83
C LEU A 491 -4.80 -16.59 23.89
N GLU A 492 -4.95 -17.11 25.12
CA GLU A 492 -5.44 -18.46 25.39
C GLU A 492 -6.37 -18.45 26.62
N ARG A 493 -7.38 -19.32 26.63
CA ARG A 493 -8.23 -19.51 27.79
C ARG A 493 -7.76 -20.76 28.57
N SER A 494 -7.49 -20.58 29.85
CA SER A 494 -7.12 -21.67 30.77
C SER A 494 -8.08 -21.65 31.96
N GLY A 495 -9.12 -22.48 31.94
CA GLY A 495 -10.16 -22.53 32.94
C GLY A 495 -10.88 -21.15 33.10
N SER A 496 -10.77 -20.57 34.31
CA SER A 496 -11.34 -19.26 34.66
C SER A 496 -10.39 -18.09 34.40
N MET A 497 -9.34 -18.30 33.61
CA MET A 497 -8.32 -17.31 33.32
C MET A 497 -8.17 -17.11 31.81
N VAL A 498 -7.81 -15.89 31.41
CA VAL A 498 -7.30 -15.54 30.06
C VAL A 498 -5.82 -15.24 30.18
N VAL A 499 -5.00 -15.93 29.40
CA VAL A 499 -3.55 -15.84 29.44
C VAL A 499 -3.05 -15.16 28.16
N ILE A 500 -2.24 -14.12 28.31
CA ILE A 500 -1.50 -13.52 27.20
C ILE A 500 -0.22 -14.34 26.99
N GLN A 501 -0.28 -15.30 26.07
CA GLN A 501 0.83 -16.21 25.79
C GLN A 501 1.97 -15.48 25.07
N ASP A 502 1.64 -14.73 24.02
CA ASP A 502 2.59 -13.88 23.31
C ASP A 502 2.19 -12.40 23.41
N PRO A 503 2.85 -11.63 24.31
CA PRO A 503 2.52 -10.23 24.49
C PRO A 503 2.94 -9.33 23.31
N ARG A 504 3.94 -9.73 22.49
CA ARG A 504 4.34 -8.98 21.29
C ARG A 504 3.25 -9.10 20.22
N LEU A 505 2.79 -10.32 19.98
CA LEU A 505 1.71 -10.59 19.05
C LEU A 505 0.40 -9.95 19.51
N CYS A 506 0.10 -10.00 20.81
CA CYS A 506 -1.05 -9.31 21.40
C CYS A 506 -0.96 -7.79 21.15
N LEU A 507 0.22 -7.17 21.34
CA LEU A 507 0.45 -5.76 21.05
C LEU A 507 0.23 -5.44 19.57
N TYR A 508 0.68 -6.29 18.65
CA TYR A 508 0.47 -6.11 17.22
C TYR A 508 -1.02 -5.98 16.88
N TYR A 509 -1.83 -6.95 17.32
CA TYR A 509 -3.28 -6.96 17.05
C TYR A 509 -4.02 -5.85 17.81
N ARG A 510 -3.61 -5.54 19.03
CA ARG A 510 -4.13 -4.39 19.79
C ARG A 510 -3.95 -3.08 19.02
N ASN A 511 -2.78 -2.89 18.42
CA ASN A 511 -2.47 -1.66 17.70
C ASN A 511 -3.34 -1.43 16.46
N ARG A 512 -3.98 -2.45 15.91
CA ARG A 512 -4.98 -2.32 14.83
C ARG A 512 -6.16 -1.43 15.21
N LEU A 513 -6.47 -1.30 16.50
CA LEU A 513 -7.52 -0.43 17.05
C LEU A 513 -6.97 0.82 17.76
N ALA A 514 -5.69 1.13 17.62
CA ALA A 514 -5.10 2.29 18.31
C ALA A 514 -5.73 3.64 17.92
N HIS A 515 -6.38 3.71 16.75
CA HIS A 515 -7.14 4.87 16.29
C HIS A 515 -8.47 5.04 17.01
N ILE A 516 -9.03 3.97 17.55
CA ILE A 516 -10.23 4.01 18.41
C ILE A 516 -9.74 4.40 19.81
N LYS A 517 -9.88 5.66 20.15
CA LYS A 517 -9.55 6.17 21.49
C LYS A 517 -10.58 5.61 22.50
N VAL A 518 -10.39 4.38 22.91
CA VAL A 518 -11.07 3.85 24.11
C VAL A 518 -10.47 4.60 25.28
N GLY A 519 -11.32 5.18 26.16
CA GLY A 519 -10.86 6.02 27.27
C GLY A 519 -9.65 5.41 27.96
N VAL A 520 -8.51 6.06 27.77
CA VAL A 520 -7.28 5.74 28.49
C VAL A 520 -7.44 6.38 29.85
N LEU A 521 -7.47 5.54 30.91
CA LEU A 521 -7.18 6.02 32.26
C LEU A 521 -5.82 6.68 32.33
#